data_63194a2ffe6a253d3be7e468fbd28e31
#
_entry.id   63194a2ffe6a253d3be7e468fbd28e31
#
_cell.length_a   1.000
_cell.length_b   1.000
_cell.length_c   1.000
_cell.angle_alpha   90.00
_cell.angle_beta   90.00
_cell.angle_gamma   90.00
#
_symmetry.space_group_name_H-M   'P 1'
#
loop_
_entity.id
_entity.type
_entity.pdbx_description
1 polymer ?
#
loop_
_entity_poly.entity_id
_entity_poly.type
_entity_poly.pdbx_seq_one_letter_code
_entity_poly.pdbx_strand_id
1 'polypeptide(L)'
;MEKKGEAMTKESEPKRGLHPRMGPSVDGVEEDRIDELLELIWTLGEEGVADMDHLLETTQDIEARSVLRKMIKDDLFEIEGNRMILKERGEEKAREIVRRHRLTERLLHEIFEMSEGEVEEEACKFEHILSPAVTESVCTFLGHPPTCIHGKPIPRGECCTKFK
;
A
#
# COMPACT_ATOMS: atom_id res chain seq x y z
N MET A 1 8.45 -68.50 15.33
CA MET A 1 9.11 -67.16 15.43
C MET A 1 8.24 -66.20 14.64
N GLU A 2 7.31 -65.55 15.36
CA GLU A 2 6.38 -64.60 14.75
C GLU A 2 7.01 -63.19 14.78
N LYS A 3 7.11 -62.56 13.62
CA LYS A 3 7.47 -61.14 13.53
C LYS A 3 6.21 -60.30 13.58
N LYS A 4 6.02 -59.58 14.70
CA LYS A 4 5.03 -58.51 14.84
C LYS A 4 5.42 -57.37 13.92
N GLY A 5 4.51 -57.00 13.00
CA GLY A 5 4.59 -55.79 12.21
C GLY A 5 4.11 -54.60 13.07
N GLU A 6 4.95 -53.60 13.23
CA GLU A 6 4.58 -52.31 13.82
C GLU A 6 3.77 -51.49 12.80
N ALA A 7 2.54 -51.17 13.18
CA ALA A 7 1.70 -50.26 12.41
C ALA A 7 2.13 -48.80 12.65
N MET A 8 2.66 -48.16 11.62
CA MET A 8 2.90 -46.71 11.60
C MET A 8 1.54 -46.00 11.62
N THR A 9 1.27 -45.34 12.71
CA THR A 9 0.19 -44.37 12.84
C THR A 9 0.48 -43.15 11.96
N LYS A 10 -0.33 -42.95 10.91
CA LYS A 10 -0.33 -41.72 10.13
C LYS A 10 -0.84 -40.59 11.01
N GLU A 11 0.04 -39.67 11.38
CA GLU A 11 -0.35 -38.36 11.92
C GLU A 11 -1.15 -37.60 10.85
N SER A 12 -2.38 -37.24 11.22
CA SER A 12 -3.26 -36.45 10.36
C SER A 12 -2.76 -35.00 10.32
N GLU A 13 -2.34 -34.54 9.15
CA GLU A 13 -2.05 -33.12 8.91
C GLU A 13 -3.23 -32.23 9.32
N PRO A 14 -2.99 -31.11 9.99
CA PRO A 14 -4.06 -30.16 10.33
C PRO A 14 -4.65 -29.60 9.04
N LYS A 15 -5.93 -29.79 8.83
CA LYS A 15 -6.68 -29.17 7.73
C LYS A 15 -6.52 -27.67 7.84
N ARG A 16 -5.86 -27.04 6.85
CA ARG A 16 -5.83 -25.58 6.70
C ARG A 16 -7.29 -25.11 6.59
N GLY A 17 -7.76 -24.49 7.66
CA GLY A 17 -9.06 -23.86 7.67
C GLY A 17 -9.08 -22.79 6.57
N LEU A 18 -10.06 -22.89 5.67
CA LEU A 18 -10.35 -21.85 4.71
C LEU A 18 -10.79 -20.63 5.52
N HIS A 19 -9.94 -19.60 5.63
CA HIS A 19 -10.36 -18.34 6.22
C HIS A 19 -11.56 -17.81 5.42
N PRO A 20 -12.67 -17.44 6.07
CA PRO A 20 -13.78 -16.82 5.38
C PRO A 20 -13.23 -15.59 4.64
N ARG A 21 -13.50 -15.48 3.35
CA ARG A 21 -13.24 -14.25 2.59
C ARG A 21 -14.12 -13.18 3.22
N MET A 22 -13.52 -12.32 4.02
CA MET A 22 -14.15 -11.07 4.40
C MET A 22 -14.18 -10.22 3.12
N GLY A 23 -15.38 -10.08 2.55
CA GLY A 23 -15.60 -9.05 1.56
C GLY A 23 -15.30 -7.68 2.19
N PRO A 24 -14.98 -6.63 1.39
CA PRO A 24 -14.72 -5.32 1.95
C PRO A 24 -15.92 -4.89 2.80
N SER A 25 -15.67 -4.58 4.07
CA SER A 25 -16.65 -3.90 4.90
C SER A 25 -16.89 -2.51 4.29
N VAL A 26 -18.05 -1.92 4.52
CA VAL A 26 -18.32 -0.54 4.06
C VAL A 26 -17.26 0.43 4.59
N ASP A 27 -16.74 0.17 5.79
CA ASP A 27 -15.64 0.92 6.41
C ASP A 27 -14.31 0.75 5.65
N GLY A 28 -14.05 -0.44 5.08
CA GLY A 28 -12.84 -0.70 4.28
C GLY A 28 -12.82 0.10 2.98
N VAL A 29 -13.94 0.21 2.28
CA VAL A 29 -14.04 0.98 1.04
C VAL A 29 -13.77 2.48 1.27
N GLU A 30 -14.18 3.02 2.41
CA GLU A 30 -13.90 4.43 2.75
C GLU A 30 -12.43 4.64 3.13
N GLU A 31 -11.81 3.65 3.79
CA GLU A 31 -10.38 3.71 4.12
C GLU A 31 -9.52 3.65 2.86
N ASP A 32 -9.82 2.76 1.91
CA ASP A 32 -9.12 2.65 0.62
C ASP A 32 -9.17 3.99 -0.15
N ARG A 33 -10.33 4.66 -0.17
CA ARG A 33 -10.48 5.99 -0.79
C ARG A 33 -9.65 7.08 -0.12
N ILE A 34 -9.55 7.04 1.21
CA ILE A 34 -8.68 7.97 1.96
C ILE A 34 -7.23 7.70 1.58
N ASP A 35 -6.85 6.45 1.47
CA ASP A 35 -5.50 6.02 1.12
C ASP A 35 -5.13 6.50 -0.30
N GLU A 36 -5.99 6.26 -1.29
CA GLU A 36 -5.81 6.75 -2.67
C GLU A 36 -5.67 8.29 -2.74
N LEU A 37 -6.49 9.03 -2.00
CA LEU A 37 -6.41 10.49 -1.98
C LEU A 37 -5.14 11.00 -1.26
N LEU A 38 -4.69 10.32 -0.21
CA LEU A 38 -3.42 10.65 0.45
C LEU A 38 -2.23 10.42 -0.45
N GLU A 39 -2.22 9.31 -1.19
CA GLU A 39 -1.19 9.02 -2.19
C GLU A 39 -1.18 10.06 -3.29
N LEU A 40 -2.36 10.44 -3.80
CA LEU A 40 -2.47 11.47 -4.83
C LEU A 40 -1.98 12.84 -4.33
N ILE A 41 -2.37 13.26 -3.11
CA ILE A 41 -1.87 14.51 -2.51
C ILE A 41 -0.35 14.47 -2.36
N TRP A 42 0.23 13.35 -1.94
CA TRP A 42 1.68 13.17 -1.85
C TRP A 42 2.35 13.33 -3.20
N THR A 43 1.85 12.62 -4.22
CA THR A 43 2.42 12.62 -5.57
C THR A 43 2.35 14.01 -6.21
N LEU A 44 1.19 14.69 -6.11
CA LEU A 44 1.05 16.08 -6.55
C LEU A 44 1.97 17.02 -5.78
N GLY A 45 2.23 16.74 -4.50
CA GLY A 45 3.20 17.47 -3.68
C GLY A 45 4.64 17.33 -4.19
N GLU A 46 5.04 16.14 -4.60
CA GLU A 46 6.35 15.89 -5.23
C GLU A 46 6.50 16.62 -6.57
N GLU A 47 5.41 16.82 -7.29
CA GLU A 47 5.37 17.55 -8.56
C GLU A 47 5.22 19.07 -8.39
N GLY A 48 4.96 19.53 -7.16
CA GLY A 48 4.79 20.94 -6.84
C GLY A 48 3.42 21.51 -7.21
N VAL A 49 2.43 20.67 -7.53
CA VAL A 49 1.09 21.02 -8.00
C VAL A 49 -0.02 20.52 -7.05
N ALA A 50 0.28 20.39 -5.76
CA ALA A 50 -0.66 19.92 -4.73
C ALA A 50 -1.74 20.98 -4.43
N ASP A 51 -2.59 21.28 -5.38
CA ASP A 51 -3.74 22.15 -5.21
C ASP A 51 -5.06 21.38 -5.39
N MET A 52 -6.14 21.95 -4.80
CA MET A 52 -7.45 21.31 -4.75
C MET A 52 -8.06 21.11 -6.15
N ASP A 53 -7.88 22.09 -7.03
CA ASP A 53 -8.48 22.02 -8.36
C ASP A 53 -7.81 20.94 -9.18
N HIS A 54 -6.48 20.87 -9.16
CA HIS A 54 -5.71 19.84 -9.85
C HIS A 54 -6.01 18.43 -9.31
N LEU A 55 -6.12 18.28 -7.98
CA LEU A 55 -6.53 17.00 -7.39
C LEU A 55 -7.90 16.56 -7.90
N LEU A 56 -8.88 17.46 -7.90
CA LEU A 56 -10.25 17.14 -8.33
C LEU A 56 -10.38 16.87 -9.84
N GLU A 57 -9.47 17.39 -10.65
CA GLU A 57 -9.35 17.07 -12.06
C GLU A 57 -8.70 15.70 -12.31
N THR A 58 -7.76 15.32 -11.45
CA THR A 58 -6.99 14.08 -11.58
C THR A 58 -7.74 12.87 -11.04
N THR A 59 -8.42 13.02 -9.88
CA THR A 59 -9.14 11.89 -9.27
C THR A 59 -10.36 11.50 -10.08
N GLN A 60 -10.57 10.19 -10.22
CA GLN A 60 -11.77 9.63 -10.85
C GLN A 60 -12.91 9.36 -9.85
N ASP A 61 -12.65 9.58 -8.53
CA ASP A 61 -13.65 9.36 -7.48
C ASP A 61 -14.69 10.47 -7.44
N ILE A 62 -15.93 10.12 -7.79
CA ILE A 62 -17.09 11.05 -7.75
C ILE A 62 -17.38 11.57 -6.35
N GLU A 63 -17.03 10.83 -5.31
CA GLU A 63 -17.24 11.20 -3.90
C GLU A 63 -16.01 11.86 -3.26
N ALA A 64 -14.93 12.10 -4.03
CA ALA A 64 -13.68 12.67 -3.51
C ALA A 64 -13.90 13.90 -2.62
N ARG A 65 -14.79 14.84 -3.01
CA ARG A 65 -15.12 16.03 -2.19
C ARG A 65 -15.68 15.68 -0.81
N SER A 66 -16.42 14.56 -0.70
CA SER A 66 -16.98 14.12 0.58
C SER A 66 -15.88 13.53 1.46
N VAL A 67 -15.04 12.69 0.88
CA VAL A 67 -13.90 12.06 1.55
C VAL A 67 -12.89 13.13 2.00
N LEU A 68 -12.57 14.10 1.14
CA LEU A 68 -11.67 15.20 1.48
C LEU A 68 -12.16 16.02 2.69
N ARG A 69 -13.48 16.30 2.78
CA ARG A 69 -14.05 16.97 3.97
C ARG A 69 -13.86 16.14 5.25
N LYS A 70 -13.99 14.82 5.16
CA LYS A 70 -13.71 13.93 6.28
C LYS A 70 -12.23 13.95 6.65
N MET A 71 -11.35 13.88 5.68
CA MET A 71 -9.89 13.91 5.89
C MET A 71 -9.45 15.21 6.58
N ILE A 72 -10.03 16.37 6.23
CA ILE A 72 -9.79 17.63 6.94
C ILE A 72 -10.27 17.54 8.39
N LYS A 73 -11.48 17.00 8.62
CA LYS A 73 -12.03 16.82 9.97
C LYS A 73 -11.19 15.86 10.83
N ASP A 74 -10.61 14.85 10.20
CA ASP A 74 -9.75 13.85 10.84
C ASP A 74 -8.28 14.32 10.95
N ASP A 75 -8.02 15.58 10.63
CA ASP A 75 -6.72 16.25 10.76
C ASP A 75 -5.60 15.61 9.92
N LEU A 76 -5.95 15.14 8.71
CA LEU A 76 -4.99 14.51 7.80
C LEU A 76 -4.30 15.53 6.88
N PHE A 77 -5.00 16.57 6.46
CA PHE A 77 -4.44 17.70 5.71
C PHE A 77 -5.20 19.00 5.98
N GLU A 78 -4.62 20.11 5.59
CA GLU A 78 -5.26 21.42 5.62
C GLU A 78 -5.09 22.13 4.28
N ILE A 79 -5.86 23.20 4.10
CA ILE A 79 -5.84 23.99 2.87
C ILE A 79 -5.35 25.40 3.22
N GLU A 80 -4.22 25.80 2.62
CA GLU A 80 -3.71 27.16 2.66
C GLU A 80 -3.93 27.83 1.29
N GLY A 81 -4.90 28.73 1.20
CA GLY A 81 -5.35 29.27 -0.09
C GLY A 81 -6.01 28.19 -0.95
N ASN A 82 -5.35 27.76 -2.01
CA ASN A 82 -5.75 26.61 -2.84
C ASN A 82 -4.84 25.39 -2.67
N ARG A 83 -3.76 25.53 -1.90
CA ARG A 83 -2.75 24.49 -1.72
C ARG A 83 -3.13 23.55 -0.58
N MET A 84 -2.99 22.25 -0.82
CA MET A 84 -3.15 21.21 0.19
C MET A 84 -1.81 20.94 0.88
N ILE A 85 -1.84 20.87 2.21
CA ILE A 85 -0.67 20.59 3.04
C ILE A 85 -1.01 19.42 3.94
N LEU A 86 -0.31 18.30 3.77
CA LEU A 86 -0.46 17.15 4.66
C LEU A 86 -0.02 17.53 6.08
N LYS A 87 -0.83 17.14 7.06
CA LYS A 87 -0.47 17.22 8.47
C LYS A 87 0.29 15.97 8.89
N GLU A 88 0.92 16.00 10.06
CA GLU A 88 1.77 14.92 10.56
C GLU A 88 1.14 13.53 10.39
N ARG A 89 -0.12 13.35 10.81
CA ARG A 89 -0.84 12.07 10.65
C ARG A 89 -1.12 11.71 9.19
N GLY A 90 -1.44 12.69 8.38
CA GLY A 90 -1.68 12.49 6.95
C GLY A 90 -0.39 12.16 6.20
N GLU A 91 0.70 12.85 6.54
CA GLU A 91 2.02 12.60 5.98
C GLU A 91 2.52 11.19 6.33
N GLU A 92 2.34 10.76 7.58
CA GLU A 92 2.72 9.40 8.02
C GLU A 92 1.94 8.33 7.24
N LYS A 93 0.60 8.46 7.15
CA LYS A 93 -0.24 7.55 6.36
C LYS A 93 0.14 7.57 4.87
N ALA A 94 0.23 8.74 4.26
CA ALA A 94 0.60 8.89 2.84
C ALA A 94 1.97 8.23 2.56
N ARG A 95 2.94 8.44 3.44
CA ARG A 95 4.26 7.85 3.34
C ARG A 95 4.24 6.32 3.36
N GLU A 96 3.38 5.71 4.20
CA GLU A 96 3.24 4.26 4.27
C GLU A 96 2.60 3.69 3.00
N ILE A 97 1.57 4.36 2.47
CA ILE A 97 0.88 3.93 1.24
C ILE A 97 1.81 4.05 0.05
N VAL A 98 2.39 5.22 -0.18
CA VAL A 98 3.36 5.47 -1.26
C VAL A 98 4.53 4.47 -1.20
N ARG A 99 4.97 4.12 0.01
CA ARG A 99 6.00 3.09 0.17
C ARG A 99 5.51 1.71 -0.29
N ARG A 100 4.30 1.29 0.11
CA ARG A 100 3.71 0.02 -0.30
C ARG A 100 3.53 -0.04 -1.81
N HIS A 101 2.93 0.99 -2.39
CA HIS A 101 2.71 1.11 -3.83
C HIS A 101 4.04 0.95 -4.59
N ARG A 102 5.01 1.81 -4.34
CA ARG A 102 6.29 1.86 -5.06
C ARG A 102 7.17 0.62 -4.88
N LEU A 103 7.08 -0.06 -3.74
CA LEU A 103 7.73 -1.36 -3.55
C LEU A 103 7.02 -2.47 -4.32
N THR A 104 5.69 -2.40 -4.40
CA THR A 104 4.90 -3.35 -5.17
C THR A 104 5.16 -3.19 -6.67
N GLU A 105 5.23 -1.97 -7.20
CA GLU A 105 5.63 -1.72 -8.59
C GLU A 105 6.94 -2.45 -8.93
N ARG A 106 7.96 -2.30 -8.09
CA ARG A 106 9.23 -2.98 -8.30
C ARG A 106 9.13 -4.50 -8.22
N LEU A 107 8.38 -5.02 -7.25
CA LEU A 107 8.17 -6.46 -7.10
C LEU A 107 7.48 -7.05 -8.34
N LEU A 108 6.40 -6.41 -8.79
CA LEU A 108 5.64 -6.86 -9.95
C LEU A 108 6.46 -6.78 -11.24
N HIS A 109 7.17 -5.69 -11.43
CA HIS A 109 7.98 -5.48 -12.64
C HIS A 109 9.25 -6.35 -12.66
N GLU A 110 10.05 -6.35 -11.58
CA GLU A 110 11.38 -6.98 -11.58
C GLU A 110 11.33 -8.50 -11.33
N ILE A 111 10.33 -8.98 -10.58
CA ILE A 111 10.26 -10.39 -10.16
C ILE A 111 9.21 -11.16 -10.93
N PHE A 112 8.05 -10.54 -11.18
CA PHE A 112 6.97 -11.18 -11.94
C PHE A 112 6.99 -10.82 -13.43
N GLU A 113 7.95 -9.97 -13.85
CA GLU A 113 8.18 -9.59 -15.26
C GLU A 113 6.91 -8.98 -15.93
N MET A 114 6.08 -8.30 -15.14
CA MET A 114 4.88 -7.64 -15.65
C MET A 114 5.25 -6.36 -16.42
N SER A 115 4.43 -6.02 -17.42
CA SER A 115 4.60 -4.77 -18.16
C SER A 115 4.26 -3.55 -17.31
N GLU A 116 4.85 -2.38 -17.60
CA GLU A 116 4.61 -1.14 -16.84
C GLU A 116 3.11 -0.79 -16.74
N GLY A 117 2.34 -0.98 -17.81
CA GLY A 117 0.90 -0.68 -17.79
C GLY A 117 0.08 -1.62 -16.91
N GLU A 118 0.49 -2.89 -16.77
CA GLU A 118 -0.15 -3.86 -15.87
C GLU A 118 0.26 -3.61 -14.41
N VAL A 119 1.51 -3.18 -14.21
CA VAL A 119 2.08 -2.93 -12.86
C VAL A 119 1.31 -1.84 -12.15
N GLU A 120 0.98 -0.73 -12.80
CA GLU A 120 0.26 0.41 -12.22
C GLU A 120 -1.09 -0.04 -11.63
N GLU A 121 -1.90 -0.76 -12.43
CA GLU A 121 -3.21 -1.22 -12.01
C GLU A 121 -3.14 -2.25 -10.87
N GLU A 122 -2.18 -3.16 -10.92
CA GLU A 122 -2.04 -4.21 -9.91
C GLU A 122 -1.39 -3.67 -8.62
N ALA A 123 -0.46 -2.73 -8.69
CA ALA A 123 0.16 -2.11 -7.52
C ALA A 123 -0.88 -1.39 -6.65
N CYS A 124 -1.80 -0.64 -7.26
CA CYS A 124 -2.93 -0.01 -6.57
C CYS A 124 -3.77 -1.02 -5.77
N LYS A 125 -4.03 -2.20 -6.32
CA LYS A 125 -4.79 -3.25 -5.61
C LYS A 125 -4.01 -3.86 -4.46
N PHE A 126 -2.70 -4.05 -4.65
CA PHE A 126 -1.84 -4.70 -3.66
C PHE A 126 -1.55 -3.82 -2.44
N GLU A 127 -1.44 -2.51 -2.60
CA GLU A 127 -1.09 -1.60 -1.50
C GLU A 127 -2.09 -1.64 -0.34
N HIS A 128 -3.38 -1.85 -0.64
CA HIS A 128 -4.44 -1.93 0.37
C HIS A 128 -4.43 -3.23 1.18
N ILE A 129 -3.80 -4.30 0.66
CA ILE A 129 -3.77 -5.61 1.33
C ILE A 129 -2.42 -5.93 1.98
N LEU A 130 -1.36 -5.21 1.66
CA LEU A 130 -0.03 -5.46 2.22
C LEU A 130 0.07 -4.94 3.66
N SER A 131 0.34 -5.85 4.59
CA SER A 131 0.66 -5.46 5.96
C SER A 131 2.05 -4.80 6.05
N PRO A 132 2.29 -3.96 7.08
CA PRO A 132 3.62 -3.38 7.31
C PRO A 132 4.75 -4.42 7.34
N ALA A 133 4.53 -5.56 7.98
CA ALA A 133 5.51 -6.65 8.04
C ALA A 133 5.86 -7.24 6.67
N VAL A 134 4.86 -7.40 5.79
CA VAL A 134 5.08 -7.86 4.41
C VAL A 134 5.81 -6.79 3.62
N THR A 135 5.44 -5.52 3.77
CA THR A 135 6.11 -4.38 3.11
C THR A 135 7.61 -4.31 3.45
N GLU A 136 7.95 -4.47 4.73
CA GLU A 136 9.36 -4.52 5.18
C GLU A 136 10.10 -5.74 4.58
N SER A 137 9.42 -6.89 4.49
CA SER A 137 9.99 -8.10 3.88
C SER A 137 10.22 -7.92 2.38
N VAL A 138 9.27 -7.34 1.66
CA VAL A 138 9.41 -6.99 0.22
C VAL A 138 10.57 -6.02 0.02
N CYS A 139 10.65 -4.96 0.81
CA CYS A 139 11.74 -3.99 0.73
C CYS A 139 13.11 -4.66 0.94
N THR A 140 13.22 -5.55 1.94
CA THR A 140 14.45 -6.29 2.23
C THR A 140 14.79 -7.25 1.08
N PHE A 141 13.81 -7.98 0.56
CA PHE A 141 13.97 -8.89 -0.57
C PHE A 141 14.49 -8.18 -1.83
N LEU A 142 13.98 -6.98 -2.11
CA LEU A 142 14.42 -6.13 -3.23
C LEU A 142 15.73 -5.39 -2.97
N GLY A 143 16.39 -5.57 -1.81
CA GLY A 143 17.67 -4.93 -1.48
C GLY A 143 17.56 -3.46 -1.13
N HIS A 144 16.43 -3.03 -0.53
CA HIS A 144 16.18 -1.64 -0.10
C HIS A 144 16.26 -0.61 -1.24
N PRO A 145 15.51 -0.76 -2.32
CA PRO A 145 15.61 0.11 -3.47
C PRO A 145 15.30 1.57 -3.08
N PRO A 146 16.07 2.54 -3.61
CA PRO A 146 15.84 3.95 -3.30
C PRO A 146 14.69 4.57 -4.10
N THR A 147 14.37 4.02 -5.28
CA THR A 147 13.36 4.55 -6.21
C THR A 147 12.49 3.44 -6.76
N CYS A 148 11.26 3.76 -7.19
CA CYS A 148 10.40 2.86 -7.94
C CYS A 148 10.82 2.76 -9.41
N ILE A 149 10.07 2.00 -10.22
CA ILE A 149 10.35 1.81 -11.66
C ILE A 149 10.27 3.12 -12.46
N HIS A 150 9.46 4.08 -11.99
CA HIS A 150 9.30 5.42 -12.57
C HIS A 150 10.33 6.44 -12.05
N GLY A 151 11.32 6.01 -11.25
CA GLY A 151 12.36 6.88 -10.69
C GLY A 151 11.91 7.75 -9.50
N LYS A 152 10.68 7.62 -9.02
CA LYS A 152 10.18 8.34 -7.82
C LYS A 152 10.79 7.73 -6.56
N PRO A 153 11.14 8.54 -5.52
CA PRO A 153 11.77 8.04 -4.32
C PRO A 153 10.86 7.13 -3.50
N ILE A 154 11.37 5.99 -3.04
CA ILE A 154 10.66 5.11 -2.12
C ILE A 154 10.90 5.58 -0.68
N PRO A 155 9.86 5.96 0.08
CA PRO A 155 10.02 6.32 1.47
C PRO A 155 10.69 5.21 2.29
N ARG A 156 11.67 5.56 3.13
CA ARG A 156 12.41 4.58 3.93
C ARG A 156 11.57 4.07 5.11
N GLY A 157 11.61 2.76 5.35
CA GLY A 157 11.00 2.12 6.50
C GLY A 157 12.05 1.64 7.52
N GLU A 158 11.60 0.91 8.54
CA GLU A 158 12.46 0.43 9.62
C GLU A 158 13.56 -0.52 9.13
N CYS A 159 13.25 -1.41 8.18
CA CYS A 159 14.22 -2.34 7.61
C CYS A 159 15.41 -1.62 6.96
N CYS A 160 15.20 -0.40 6.43
CA CYS A 160 16.26 0.38 5.80
C CYS A 160 17.24 1.01 6.81
N THR A 161 16.88 1.09 8.09
CA THR A 161 17.71 1.70 9.14
C THR A 161 18.58 0.69 9.89
N LYS A 162 18.21 -0.59 9.81
CA LYS A 162 18.89 -1.69 10.54
C LYS A 162 20.20 -2.16 9.89
N PHE A 163 20.47 -1.72 8.65
CA PHE A 163 21.65 -2.09 7.87
C PHE A 163 22.52 -0.84 7.60
N LYS A 164 23.07 -0.27 8.68
CA LYS A 164 24.18 0.69 8.60
C LYS A 164 25.46 0.02 9.05
#